data_d25ddd500a6c8812f02de502315329bb
#
_entry.id   d25ddd500a6c8812f02de502315329bb
#
_cell.length_a   1.000
_cell.length_b   1.000
_cell.length_c   1.000
_cell.angle_alpha   90.00
_cell.angle_beta   90.00
_cell.angle_gamma   90.00
#
_symmetry.space_group_name_H-M   'P 1'
#
loop_
_entity.id
_entity.type
_entity.pdbx_description
1 polymer ?
#
loop_
_entity_poly.entity_id
_entity_poly.type
_entity_poly.pdbx_seq_one_letter_code
_entity_poly.pdbx_strand_id
1 'polypeptide(L)'
;MVGSFNNEKRGSLFEQDAIGRTPLFYAAEKGLEEEVSEMIFSLRGTGLSLPRLTLITMKDHSGLTAADVAEENGHKEIARLLRVEQGRMEYFE
;
A
#
# COMPACT_ATOMS: atom_id res chain seq x y z
N MET A 1 -21.58 -16.79 -4.68
CA MET A 1 -21.70 -15.40 -4.78
C MET A 1 -20.86 -14.68 -3.83
N VAL A 2 -21.16 -14.89 -2.58
CA VAL A 2 -20.38 -14.20 -1.58
C VAL A 2 -18.92 -14.54 -1.65
N GLY A 3 -18.63 -15.77 -1.94
CA GLY A 3 -17.25 -16.17 -2.06
C GLY A 3 -16.52 -15.44 -3.15
N SER A 4 -17.23 -15.07 -4.18
CA SER A 4 -16.62 -14.34 -5.28
C SER A 4 -16.12 -13.00 -4.84
N PHE A 5 -16.86 -12.37 -3.94
CA PHE A 5 -16.42 -11.08 -3.44
C PHE A 5 -15.07 -11.16 -2.78
N ASN A 6 -14.90 -12.19 -1.97
CA ASN A 6 -13.64 -12.32 -1.25
C ASN A 6 -12.47 -12.46 -2.20
N ASN A 7 -12.67 -13.23 -3.25
CA ASN A 7 -11.61 -13.40 -4.22
C ASN A 7 -11.29 -12.12 -4.93
N GLU A 8 -12.32 -11.36 -5.25
CA GLU A 8 -12.11 -10.11 -5.93
C GLU A 8 -11.36 -9.13 -5.05
N LYS A 9 -11.68 -9.12 -3.77
CA LYS A 9 -11.00 -8.22 -2.87
C LYS A 9 -9.52 -8.53 -2.79
N ARG A 10 -9.20 -9.81 -2.83
CA ARG A 10 -7.81 -10.18 -2.75
C ARG A 10 -7.01 -9.62 -3.90
N GLY A 11 -7.61 -9.57 -5.08
CA GLY A 11 -6.93 -9.07 -6.24
C GLY A 11 -6.95 -7.56 -6.36
N SER A 12 -7.69 -6.88 -5.48
CA SER A 12 -7.91 -5.45 -5.64
C SER A 12 -6.91 -4.59 -4.90
N LEU A 13 -5.84 -5.15 -4.35
CA LEU A 13 -4.84 -4.35 -3.67
C LEU A 13 -4.25 -3.28 -4.57
N PHE A 14 -4.15 -3.57 -5.86
CA PHE A 14 -3.57 -2.63 -6.82
C PHE A 14 -4.61 -1.83 -7.57
N GLU A 15 -5.87 -2.03 -7.27
CA GLU A 15 -6.93 -1.36 -7.99
C GLU A 15 -7.07 0.07 -7.50
N GLN A 16 -7.11 1.01 -8.43
CA GLN A 16 -7.23 2.42 -8.11
C GLN A 16 -8.65 2.87 -8.31
N ASP A 17 -9.13 3.67 -7.36
CA ASP A 17 -10.49 4.20 -7.46
C ASP A 17 -10.50 5.44 -8.35
N ALA A 18 -11.60 6.19 -8.29
CA ALA A 18 -11.79 7.33 -9.20
C ALA A 18 -10.73 8.41 -9.03
N ILE A 19 -10.14 8.52 -7.85
CA ILE A 19 -9.10 9.53 -7.62
C ILE A 19 -7.72 8.91 -7.61
N GLY A 20 -7.61 7.65 -8.04
CA GLY A 20 -6.33 7.00 -8.20
C GLY A 20 -5.78 6.34 -6.96
N ARG A 21 -6.60 6.14 -5.95
CA ARG A 21 -6.13 5.58 -4.68
C ARG A 21 -6.39 4.09 -4.59
N THR A 22 -5.43 3.38 -4.02
CA THR A 22 -5.59 1.97 -3.70
C THR A 22 -6.02 1.84 -2.24
N PRO A 23 -6.39 0.63 -1.81
CA PRO A 23 -6.73 0.43 -0.40
C PRO A 23 -5.62 0.86 0.55
N LEU A 24 -4.37 0.74 0.13
CA LEU A 24 -3.26 1.15 0.98
C LEU A 24 -3.35 2.63 1.32
N PHE A 25 -3.77 3.46 0.36
CA PHE A 25 -3.92 4.89 0.63
C PHE A 25 -4.89 5.15 1.77
N TYR A 26 -6.00 4.42 1.78
CA TYR A 26 -7.02 4.67 2.80
C TYR A 26 -6.59 4.17 4.16
N ALA A 27 -5.91 3.04 4.21
CA ALA A 27 -5.37 2.57 5.47
C ALA A 27 -4.34 3.55 6.00
N ALA A 28 -3.51 4.08 5.12
CA ALA A 28 -2.50 5.05 5.54
C ALA A 28 -3.14 6.35 6.01
N GLU A 29 -4.18 6.79 5.31
CA GLU A 29 -4.85 8.02 5.67
C GLU A 29 -5.49 7.92 7.05
N LYS A 30 -6.07 6.77 7.34
CA LYS A 30 -6.78 6.58 8.60
C LYS A 30 -5.87 6.17 9.75
N GLY A 31 -4.61 5.93 9.47
CA GLY A 31 -3.68 5.55 10.52
C GLY A 31 -3.80 4.11 10.96
N LEU A 32 -4.28 3.24 10.08
CA LEU A 32 -4.48 1.84 10.41
C LEU A 32 -3.18 1.07 10.17
N GLU A 33 -2.30 1.16 11.15
CA GLU A 33 -0.95 0.63 11.01
C GLU A 33 -0.92 -0.86 10.77
N GLU A 34 -1.79 -1.60 11.48
CA GLU A 34 -1.82 -3.04 11.31
C GLU A 34 -2.26 -3.42 9.92
N GLU A 35 -3.24 -2.71 9.38
CA GLU A 35 -3.72 -3.03 8.04
C GLU A 35 -2.67 -2.71 6.99
N VAL A 36 -1.96 -1.60 7.18
CA VAL A 36 -0.88 -1.27 6.26
C VAL A 36 0.16 -2.38 6.28
N SER A 37 0.55 -2.82 7.47
CA SER A 37 1.53 -3.88 7.60
C SER A 37 1.07 -5.17 6.95
N GLU A 38 -0.20 -5.52 7.14
CA GLU A 38 -0.72 -6.74 6.56
C GLU A 38 -0.73 -6.69 5.05
N MET A 39 -1.07 -5.55 4.49
CA MET A 39 -1.06 -5.42 3.04
C MET A 39 0.34 -5.61 2.49
N ILE A 40 1.31 -4.99 3.14
CA ILE A 40 2.70 -5.10 2.69
C ILE A 40 3.20 -6.53 2.85
N PHE A 41 2.98 -7.12 4.02
CA PHE A 41 3.52 -8.44 4.30
C PHE A 41 2.84 -9.53 3.49
N SER A 42 1.58 -9.33 3.12
CA SER A 42 0.90 -10.34 2.32
C SER A 42 1.57 -10.53 0.96
N LEU A 43 2.28 -9.52 0.49
CA LEU A 43 2.98 -9.63 -0.79
C LEU A 43 4.35 -10.26 -0.67
N ARG A 44 4.84 -10.45 0.55
CA ARG A 44 6.13 -11.08 0.73
C ARG A 44 6.12 -12.55 0.34
N GLY A 45 4.95 -13.18 0.48
CA GLY A 45 4.85 -14.60 0.16
C GLY A 45 5.03 -14.91 -1.30
N THR A 46 5.05 -13.90 -2.14
CA THR A 46 5.23 -14.12 -3.57
C THR A 46 6.67 -14.42 -3.93
N GLY A 47 7.60 -14.11 -3.04
CA GLY A 47 9.01 -14.27 -3.34
C GLY A 47 9.57 -13.19 -4.24
N LEU A 48 8.75 -12.23 -4.59
CA LEU A 48 9.14 -11.11 -5.45
C LEU A 48 8.95 -9.81 -4.69
N SER A 49 9.86 -8.86 -4.90
CA SER A 49 9.71 -7.57 -4.25
C SER A 49 9.03 -6.54 -5.12
N LEU A 50 8.92 -6.79 -6.44
CA LEU A 50 8.29 -5.82 -7.32
C LEU A 50 6.83 -5.53 -6.97
N PRO A 51 6.00 -6.54 -6.64
CA PRO A 51 4.62 -6.20 -6.28
C PRO A 51 4.53 -5.28 -5.06
N ARG A 52 5.37 -5.52 -4.06
CA ARG A 52 5.37 -4.64 -2.90
C ARG A 52 5.81 -3.24 -3.26
N LEU A 53 6.89 -3.15 -4.03
CA LEU A 53 7.40 -1.86 -4.44
C LEU A 53 6.38 -1.11 -5.28
N THR A 54 5.72 -1.81 -6.20
CA THR A 54 4.69 -1.20 -7.01
C THR A 54 3.59 -0.61 -6.15
N LEU A 55 3.09 -1.39 -5.20
CA LEU A 55 1.99 -0.92 -4.36
C LEU A 55 2.40 0.30 -3.56
N ILE A 56 3.60 0.28 -3.00
CA ILE A 56 4.06 1.38 -2.15
C ILE A 56 4.30 2.65 -2.96
N THR A 57 4.76 2.51 -4.19
CA THR A 57 5.12 3.69 -4.98
C THR A 57 4.02 4.20 -5.90
N MET A 58 2.87 3.52 -5.93
CA MET A 58 1.76 4.00 -6.76
C MET A 58 1.31 5.37 -6.26
N LYS A 59 0.98 6.22 -7.22
CA LYS A 59 0.55 7.58 -6.91
C LYS A 59 -0.91 7.76 -7.27
N ASP A 60 -1.60 8.56 -6.46
CA ASP A 60 -2.97 8.91 -6.79
C ASP A 60 -2.96 10.02 -7.84
N HIS A 61 -4.12 10.51 -8.18
CA HIS A 61 -4.23 11.53 -9.23
C HIS A 61 -3.65 12.87 -8.79
N SER A 62 -3.39 13.05 -7.51
CA SER A 62 -2.72 14.24 -7.01
C SER A 62 -1.21 14.08 -7.01
N GLY A 63 -0.70 12.93 -7.38
CA GLY A 63 0.74 12.69 -7.40
C GLY A 63 1.29 12.26 -6.05
N LEU A 64 0.45 11.87 -5.11
CA LEU A 64 0.90 11.45 -3.78
C LEU A 64 0.95 9.95 -3.67
N THR A 65 1.94 9.46 -2.93
CA THR A 65 1.98 8.05 -2.57
C THR A 65 1.25 7.86 -1.24
N ALA A 66 1.06 6.58 -0.86
CA ALA A 66 0.42 6.30 0.41
C ALA A 66 1.23 6.87 1.58
N ALA A 67 2.56 6.84 1.47
CA ALA A 67 3.41 7.42 2.51
C ALA A 67 3.19 8.92 2.63
N ASP A 68 3.04 9.60 1.49
CA ASP A 68 2.77 11.04 1.52
C ASP A 68 1.45 11.33 2.21
N VAL A 69 0.43 10.52 1.91
CA VAL A 69 -0.88 10.73 2.51
C VAL A 69 -0.82 10.49 4.01
N ALA A 70 -0.11 9.44 4.43
CA ALA A 70 0.04 9.17 5.85
C ALA A 70 0.70 10.34 6.56
N GLU A 71 1.74 10.89 5.95
CA GLU A 71 2.45 12.00 6.57
C GLU A 71 1.59 13.24 6.67
N GLU A 72 0.80 13.51 5.63
CA GLU A 72 -0.08 14.67 5.66
C GLU A 72 -1.12 14.57 6.75
N ASN A 73 -1.48 13.36 7.13
CA ASN A 73 -2.48 13.15 8.16
C ASN A 73 -1.86 12.89 9.53
N GLY A 74 -0.57 13.11 9.66
CA GLY A 74 0.09 13.01 10.95
C GLY A 74 0.50 11.61 11.35
N HIS A 75 0.37 10.64 10.46
CA HIS A 75 0.70 9.24 10.76
C HIS A 75 2.13 8.95 10.34
N LYS A 76 3.06 9.50 11.10
CA LYS A 76 4.46 9.45 10.72
C LYS A 76 5.04 8.06 10.77
N GLU A 77 4.53 7.20 11.67
CA GLU A 77 5.05 5.85 11.76
C GLU A 77 4.74 5.07 10.49
N ILE A 78 3.52 5.25 9.95
CA ILE A 78 3.15 4.57 8.72
C ILE A 78 4.00 5.10 7.57
N ALA A 79 4.17 6.41 7.50
CA ALA A 79 5.00 6.98 6.44
C ALA A 79 6.41 6.42 6.50
N ARG A 80 6.96 6.31 7.71
CA ARG A 80 8.30 5.77 7.87
C ARG A 80 8.35 4.31 7.44
N LEU A 81 7.36 3.52 7.87
CA LEU A 81 7.32 2.11 7.51
C LEU A 81 7.34 1.94 6.00
N LEU A 82 6.50 2.69 5.31
CA LEU A 82 6.40 2.56 3.87
C LEU A 82 7.69 3.00 3.18
N ARG A 83 8.31 4.06 3.66
CA ARG A 83 9.54 4.55 3.05
C ARG A 83 10.71 3.63 3.31
N VAL A 84 10.75 3.03 4.50
CA VAL A 84 11.80 2.07 4.81
C VAL A 84 11.66 0.84 3.93
N GLU A 85 10.42 0.35 3.77
CA GLU A 85 10.21 -0.81 2.92
C GLU A 85 10.59 -0.50 1.47
N GLN A 86 10.24 0.68 1.00
CA GLN A 86 10.60 1.06 -0.36
C GLN A 86 12.10 1.11 -0.53
N GLY A 87 12.79 1.71 0.41
CA GLY A 87 14.25 1.81 0.31
C GLY A 87 14.92 0.46 0.34
N ARG A 88 14.42 -0.43 1.19
CA ARG A 88 15.02 -1.77 1.27
C ARG A 88 14.87 -2.51 -0.04
N MET A 89 13.68 -2.42 -0.64
CA MET A 89 13.44 -3.15 -1.88
C MET A 89 14.27 -2.58 -3.03
N GLU A 90 14.36 -1.26 -3.08
CA GLU A 90 15.14 -0.64 -4.14
C GLU A 90 16.63 -0.94 -3.98
N TYR A 91 17.06 -1.03 -2.74
CA TYR A 91 18.48 -1.22 -2.46
C TYR A 91 18.93 -2.64 -2.76
N PHE A 92 18.07 -3.60 -2.52
CA PHE A 92 18.42 -5.00 -2.69
C PHE A 92 17.91 -5.61 -3.98
N GLU A 93 17.27 -4.81 -4.79
CA GLU A 93 16.85 -5.28 -6.11
C GLU A 93 17.97 -5.13 -7.09
#